data_b05fa9aff8e631481771fbdf78a25803
#
_entry.id   b05fa9aff8e631481771fbdf78a25803
#
_cell.length_a   1.000
_cell.length_b   1.000
_cell.length_c   1.000
_cell.angle_alpha   90.00
_cell.angle_beta   90.00
_cell.angle_gamma   90.00
#
_symmetry.space_group_name_H-M   'P 1'
#
loop_
_entity.id
_entity.type
_entity.pdbx_description
1 polymer ?
#
loop_
_entity_poly.entity_id
_entity_poly.type
_entity_poly.pdbx_seq_one_letter_code
_entity_poly.pdbx_strand_id
1 'polypeptide(L)'
;MAVSSYGNSTETTGVVRILKDLDNSIEGKHILIVEDIVDTGTTLSYLLKYLKARKAASIEIVALLNKPARRKVELPVKYIGFEVPDAFIVGYGIDYAEKYRNLPCIGILKPEIYEK
;
A
#
# COMPACT_ATOMS: atom_id res chain seq x y z
N MET A 1 -2.55 -10.55 -7.02
CA MET A 1 -1.21 -10.65 -6.42
C MET A 1 -1.29 -10.27 -4.95
N ALA A 2 -0.59 -10.97 -4.09
CA ALA A 2 -0.57 -10.67 -2.67
C ALA A 2 0.87 -10.67 -2.15
N VAL A 3 1.21 -9.66 -1.38
CA VAL A 3 2.55 -9.47 -0.80
C VAL A 3 2.43 -9.19 0.69
N SER A 4 3.49 -9.47 1.43
CA SER A 4 3.57 -9.19 2.85
C SER A 4 4.94 -8.61 3.17
N SER A 5 4.96 -7.60 4.02
CA SER A 5 6.19 -7.10 4.62
C SER A 5 6.61 -8.03 5.75
N TYR A 6 7.89 -8.36 5.81
CA TYR A 6 8.39 -9.26 6.83
C TYR A 6 8.56 -8.51 8.15
N GLY A 7 7.94 -9.05 9.21
CA GLY A 7 8.07 -8.53 10.57
C GLY A 7 6.77 -7.99 11.14
N ASN A 8 6.58 -8.17 12.45
CA ASN A 8 5.42 -7.69 13.20
C ASN A 8 5.66 -6.34 13.87
N SER A 9 6.76 -5.69 13.56
CA SER A 9 7.07 -4.38 14.10
C SER A 9 6.43 -3.28 13.24
N THR A 10 6.27 -2.11 13.83
CA THR A 10 5.82 -0.91 13.12
C THR A 10 6.85 -0.42 12.10
N GLU A 11 8.04 -0.98 12.11
CA GLU A 11 9.09 -0.69 11.15
C GLU A 11 9.20 -1.81 10.14
N THR A 12 9.22 -1.44 8.85
CA THR A 12 9.45 -2.41 7.79
C THR A 12 10.94 -2.74 7.73
N THR A 13 11.27 -4.02 7.72
CA THR A 13 12.65 -4.49 7.61
C THR A 13 13.21 -4.38 6.19
N GLY A 14 12.37 -3.93 5.24
CA GLY A 14 12.74 -3.88 3.83
C GLY A 14 12.63 -5.21 3.11
N VAL A 15 12.26 -6.26 3.82
CA VAL A 15 12.05 -7.58 3.22
C VAL A 15 10.58 -7.75 2.86
N VAL A 16 10.34 -8.06 1.58
CA VAL A 16 9.00 -8.28 1.05
C VAL A 16 8.88 -9.71 0.57
N ARG A 17 7.82 -10.37 0.99
CA ARG A 17 7.52 -11.75 0.59
C ARG A 17 6.31 -11.78 -0.32
N ILE A 18 6.43 -12.48 -1.44
CA ILE A 18 5.31 -12.67 -2.35
C ILE A 18 4.54 -13.89 -1.88
N LEU A 19 3.29 -13.67 -1.44
CA LEU A 19 2.39 -14.73 -0.97
C LEU A 19 1.62 -15.35 -2.12
N LYS A 20 1.21 -14.54 -3.09
CA LYS A 20 0.55 -14.98 -4.32
C LYS A 20 1.05 -14.15 -5.47
N ASP A 21 1.62 -14.81 -6.47
CA ASP A 21 2.10 -14.15 -7.68
C ASP A 21 0.96 -13.95 -8.70
N LEU A 22 1.30 -13.29 -9.80
CA LEU A 22 0.38 -13.07 -10.90
C LEU A 22 -0.01 -14.38 -11.57
N ASP A 23 -1.26 -14.49 -11.97
CA ASP A 23 -1.77 -15.67 -12.67
C ASP A 23 -1.36 -15.67 -14.15
N ASN A 24 -1.17 -14.51 -14.74
CA ASN A 24 -0.89 -14.35 -16.15
C ASN A 24 0.37 -13.52 -16.39
N SER A 25 0.99 -13.72 -17.57
CA SER A 25 2.10 -12.87 -18.00
C SER A 25 1.63 -11.43 -18.22
N ILE A 26 2.46 -10.49 -17.78
CA ILE A 26 2.23 -9.05 -17.98
C ILE A 26 3.16 -8.45 -19.05
N GLU A 27 3.95 -9.27 -19.72
CA GLU A 27 4.88 -8.80 -20.73
C GLU A 27 4.15 -8.01 -21.82
N GLY A 28 4.60 -6.80 -22.07
CA GLY A 28 4.01 -5.91 -23.06
C GLY A 28 2.67 -5.29 -22.69
N LYS A 29 2.19 -5.52 -21.48
CA LYS A 29 0.90 -4.98 -21.02
C LYS A 29 1.09 -3.70 -20.21
N HIS A 30 0.07 -2.86 -20.23
CA HIS A 30 -0.01 -1.68 -19.36
C HIS A 30 -0.62 -2.09 -18.03
N ILE A 31 0.08 -1.81 -16.94
CA ILE A 31 -0.31 -2.23 -15.59
C ILE A 31 -0.71 -1.02 -14.77
N LEU A 32 -1.84 -1.13 -14.10
CA LEU A 32 -2.29 -0.16 -13.11
C LEU A 32 -2.32 -0.83 -11.75
N ILE A 33 -1.52 -0.31 -10.82
CA ILE A 33 -1.52 -0.78 -9.44
C ILE A 33 -2.54 0.04 -8.67
N VAL A 34 -3.51 -0.64 -8.07
CA VAL A 34 -4.57 -0.01 -7.27
C VAL A 34 -4.29 -0.28 -5.81
N GLU A 35 -4.08 0.78 -5.05
CA GLU A 35 -3.80 0.72 -3.61
C GLU A 35 -4.83 1.51 -2.82
N ASP A 36 -5.18 1.00 -1.64
CA ASP A 36 -6.04 1.72 -0.71
C ASP A 36 -5.28 2.88 -0.07
N ILE A 37 -4.07 2.62 0.41
CA ILE A 37 -3.24 3.62 1.06
C ILE A 37 -1.76 3.40 0.73
N VAL A 38 -1.05 4.49 0.45
CA VAL A 38 0.40 4.49 0.30
C VAL A 38 1.01 5.13 1.54
N ASP A 39 1.74 4.34 2.30
CA ASP A 39 2.38 4.71 3.55
C ASP A 39 3.88 4.97 3.33
N THR A 40 4.77 4.12 3.85
CA THR A 40 6.22 4.29 3.68
C THR A 40 6.66 4.14 2.22
N GLY A 41 5.93 3.38 1.45
CA GLY A 41 6.24 3.09 0.06
C GLY A 41 7.22 1.94 -0.16
N THR A 42 7.74 1.35 0.90
CA THR A 42 8.76 0.29 0.81
C THR A 42 8.27 -0.93 0.06
N THR A 43 7.11 -1.45 0.44
CA THR A 43 6.50 -2.62 -0.22
C THR A 43 6.16 -2.32 -1.68
N LEU A 44 5.59 -1.16 -1.93
CA LEU A 44 5.19 -0.76 -3.28
C LEU A 44 6.39 -0.52 -4.19
N SER A 45 7.48 0.02 -3.64
CA SER A 45 8.74 0.18 -4.37
C SER A 45 9.31 -1.17 -4.81
N TYR A 46 9.28 -2.15 -3.92
CA TYR A 46 9.69 -3.52 -4.26
C TYR A 46 8.80 -4.10 -5.36
N LEU A 47 7.50 -3.93 -5.23
CA LEU A 47 6.54 -4.42 -6.20
C LEU A 47 6.75 -3.81 -7.59
N LEU A 48 7.06 -2.52 -7.65
CA LEU A 48 7.38 -1.86 -8.92
C LEU A 48 8.59 -2.49 -9.59
N LYS A 49 9.65 -2.74 -8.85
CA LYS A 49 10.85 -3.39 -9.37
C LYS A 49 10.56 -4.80 -9.87
N TYR A 50 9.77 -5.54 -9.11
CA TYR A 50 9.36 -6.89 -9.46
C TYR A 50 8.57 -6.91 -10.77
N LEU A 51 7.60 -6.02 -10.91
CA LEU A 51 6.77 -5.96 -12.11
C LEU A 51 7.55 -5.43 -13.33
N LYS A 52 8.48 -4.51 -13.13
CA LYS A 52 9.36 -4.04 -14.20
C LYS A 52 10.23 -5.16 -14.75
N ALA A 53 10.70 -6.05 -13.90
CA ALA A 53 11.49 -7.22 -14.30
C ALA A 53 10.66 -8.20 -15.16
N ARG A 54 9.34 -8.14 -15.06
CA ARG A 54 8.40 -8.91 -15.88
C ARG A 54 8.07 -8.28 -17.22
N LYS A 55 8.76 -7.19 -17.60
CA LYS A 55 8.69 -6.52 -18.90
C LYS A 55 7.33 -5.96 -19.25
N ALA A 56 6.62 -5.38 -18.27
CA ALA A 56 5.41 -4.62 -18.53
C ALA A 56 5.71 -3.43 -19.43
N ALA A 57 4.77 -3.09 -20.32
CA ALA A 57 4.92 -1.93 -21.20
C ALA A 57 4.89 -0.62 -20.42
N SER A 58 4.05 -0.53 -19.40
CA SER A 58 4.02 0.60 -18.47
C SER A 58 3.46 0.14 -17.13
N ILE A 59 3.81 0.88 -16.07
CA ILE A 59 3.28 0.63 -14.72
C ILE A 59 2.95 1.99 -14.13
N GLU A 60 1.70 2.16 -13.73
CA GLU A 60 1.23 3.36 -13.04
C GLU A 60 0.56 2.97 -11.73
N ILE A 61 0.51 3.90 -10.78
CA ILE A 61 -0.06 3.68 -9.45
C ILE A 61 -1.19 4.65 -9.23
N VAL A 62 -2.33 4.13 -8.76
CA VAL A 62 -3.44 4.91 -8.24
C VAL A 62 -3.66 4.52 -6.77
N ALA A 63 -3.74 5.51 -5.90
CA ALA A 63 -3.98 5.32 -4.47
C ALA A 63 -5.18 6.14 -4.03
N LEU A 64 -6.04 5.55 -3.23
CA LEU A 64 -7.14 6.31 -2.62
C LEU A 64 -6.58 7.31 -1.61
N LEU A 65 -5.67 6.86 -0.75
CA LEU A 65 -5.07 7.67 0.31
C LEU A 65 -3.55 7.69 0.19
N ASN A 66 -2.96 8.83 0.46
CA ASN A 66 -1.51 9.02 0.47
C ASN A 66 -1.06 9.65 1.79
N LYS A 67 -0.07 9.02 2.44
CA LYS A 67 0.56 9.53 3.66
C LYS A 67 1.98 10.01 3.34
N PRO A 68 2.18 11.21 2.82
CA PRO A 68 3.52 11.65 2.43
C PRO A 68 4.48 11.77 3.61
N ALA A 69 3.97 12.04 4.82
CA ALA A 69 4.81 12.20 6.02
C ALA A 69 5.56 10.92 6.40
N ARG A 70 5.06 9.75 6.01
CA ARG A 70 5.70 8.47 6.33
C ARG A 70 6.56 7.91 5.19
N ARG A 71 6.68 8.64 4.10
CA ARG A 71 7.42 8.16 2.93
C ARG A 71 8.89 7.93 3.24
N LYS A 72 9.39 6.74 2.93
CA LYS A 72 10.81 6.36 3.07
C LYS A 72 11.53 6.25 1.74
N VAL A 73 10.79 6.03 0.66
CA VAL A 73 11.31 5.93 -0.69
C VAL A 73 10.48 6.76 -1.63
N GLU A 74 11.08 7.29 -2.68
CA GLU A 74 10.34 8.01 -3.70
C GLU A 74 9.55 7.02 -4.57
N LEU A 75 8.28 7.37 -4.81
CA LEU A 75 7.37 6.57 -5.63
C LEU A 75 6.59 7.47 -6.57
N PRO A 76 6.49 7.11 -7.84
CA PRO A 76 5.68 7.86 -8.80
C PRO A 76 4.21 7.47 -8.69
N VAL A 77 3.53 7.94 -7.65
CA VAL A 77 2.09 7.74 -7.51
C VAL A 77 1.39 8.78 -8.37
N LYS A 78 0.84 8.35 -9.49
CA LYS A 78 0.30 9.26 -10.49
C LYS A 78 -1.07 9.80 -10.12
N TYR A 79 -1.93 8.95 -9.55
CA TYR A 79 -3.29 9.33 -9.20
C TYR A 79 -3.49 9.15 -7.70
N ILE A 80 -3.88 10.23 -7.03
CA ILE A 80 -4.10 10.25 -5.58
C ILE A 80 -5.50 10.81 -5.31
N GLY A 81 -6.30 10.07 -4.55
CA GLY A 81 -7.61 10.54 -4.14
C GLY A 81 -7.51 11.65 -3.08
N PHE A 82 -6.87 11.34 -1.96
CA PHE A 82 -6.72 12.27 -0.83
C PHE A 82 -5.38 12.09 -0.15
N GLU A 83 -4.80 13.18 0.34
CA GLU A 83 -3.68 13.13 1.25
C GLU A 83 -4.20 13.08 2.69
N VAL A 84 -3.57 12.26 3.53
CA VAL A 84 -3.95 12.09 4.94
C VAL A 84 -2.74 12.30 5.85
N PRO A 85 -2.99 12.70 7.12
CA PRO A 85 -1.91 12.92 8.08
C PRO A 85 -1.28 11.61 8.55
N ASP A 86 -0.18 11.71 9.28
CA ASP A 86 0.44 10.57 9.94
C ASP A 86 -0.39 10.14 11.16
N ALA A 87 -1.43 9.37 10.89
CA ALA A 87 -2.36 8.86 11.88
C ALA A 87 -2.84 7.48 11.46
N PHE A 88 -3.38 6.72 12.39
CA PHE A 88 -4.03 5.44 12.07
C PHE A 88 -5.35 5.70 11.36
N ILE A 89 -5.44 5.28 10.13
CA ILE A 89 -6.62 5.46 9.28
C ILE A 89 -7.39 4.16 9.23
N VAL A 90 -8.70 4.22 9.39
CA VAL A 90 -9.60 3.08 9.32
C VAL A 90 -10.86 3.42 8.55
N GLY A 91 -11.60 2.39 8.15
CA GLY A 91 -12.86 2.53 7.44
C GLY A 91 -12.71 2.39 5.94
N TYR A 92 -13.82 2.27 5.27
CA TYR A 92 -13.89 2.13 3.81
C TYR A 92 -13.00 0.99 3.28
N GLY A 93 -12.97 -0.14 4.02
CA GLY A 93 -12.14 -1.31 3.72
C GLY A 93 -10.83 -1.40 4.51
N ILE A 94 -10.33 -0.30 5.05
CA ILE A 94 -9.08 -0.25 5.81
C ILE A 94 -9.38 -0.61 7.27
N ASP A 95 -8.56 -1.48 7.82
CA ASP A 95 -8.80 -2.07 9.14
C ASP A 95 -7.75 -1.73 10.19
N TYR A 96 -8.16 -1.95 11.45
CA TYR A 96 -7.27 -2.12 12.58
C TYR A 96 -7.60 -3.46 13.25
N ALA A 97 -6.66 -4.40 13.21
CA ALA A 97 -6.85 -5.77 13.75
C ALA A 97 -8.17 -6.42 13.24
N GLU A 98 -8.42 -6.29 11.94
CA GLU A 98 -9.60 -6.79 11.23
C GLU A 98 -10.93 -6.13 11.65
N LYS A 99 -10.85 -4.99 12.34
CA LYS A 99 -12.00 -4.20 12.77
C LYS A 99 -12.10 -2.91 11.96
N TYR A 100 -13.29 -2.35 11.92
CA TYR A 100 -13.59 -1.03 11.34
C TYR A 100 -13.61 -0.95 9.82
N ARG A 101 -13.41 -2.06 9.09
CA ARG A 101 -13.51 -2.08 7.62
C ARG A 101 -14.88 -1.66 7.12
N ASN A 102 -15.91 -1.95 7.89
CA ASN A 102 -17.30 -1.73 7.52
C ASN A 102 -17.75 -0.28 7.67
N LEU A 103 -16.93 0.60 8.20
CA LEU A 103 -17.28 2.00 8.34
C LEU A 103 -17.49 2.62 6.95
N PRO A 104 -18.61 3.35 6.74
CA PRO A 104 -18.90 3.97 5.44
C PRO A 104 -18.14 5.26 5.20
N CYS A 105 -17.16 5.57 6.04
CA CYS A 105 -16.30 6.74 5.94
C CYS A 105 -14.89 6.38 6.33
N ILE A 106 -13.96 7.24 5.97
CA ILE A 106 -12.56 7.12 6.39
C ILE A 106 -12.38 7.96 7.65
N GLY A 107 -11.86 7.34 8.70
CA GLY A 107 -11.67 7.99 9.99
C GLY A 107 -10.29 7.80 10.55
N ILE A 108 -9.96 8.59 11.54
CA ILE A 108 -8.71 8.47 12.30
C ILE A 108 -9.02 7.69 13.58
N LEU A 109 -8.28 6.61 13.80
CA LEU A 109 -8.44 5.80 15.00
C LEU A 109 -7.94 6.56 16.21
N LYS A 110 -8.72 6.56 17.29
CA LYS A 110 -8.32 7.23 18.52
C LYS A 110 -7.09 6.55 19.12
N PRO A 111 -6.10 7.31 19.60
CA PRO A 111 -4.88 6.74 20.20
C PRO A 111 -5.14 5.74 21.33
N GLU A 112 -6.20 5.93 22.11
CA GLU A 112 -6.58 5.06 23.23
C GLU A 112 -6.81 3.60 22.81
N ILE A 113 -7.08 3.35 21.54
CA ILE A 113 -7.38 1.99 21.04
C ILE A 113 -6.11 1.21 20.76
N TYR A 114 -5.05 1.85 20.30
CA TYR A 114 -3.79 1.19 19.97
C TYR A 114 -2.63 1.53 20.91
N GLU A 115 -2.72 2.61 21.64
CA GLU A 115 -1.77 2.94 22.71
C GLU A 115 -2.27 2.35 24.03
N LYS A 116 -1.52 1.43 24.58
CA LYS A 116 -1.83 0.82 25.87
C LYS A 116 -0.64 0.92 26.80
#